data_e859e72789c5051bfcb6e8a3cb3627d2
#
_entry.id   e859e72789c5051bfcb6e8a3cb3627d2
#
_cell.length_a   1.000
_cell.length_b   1.000
_cell.length_c   1.000
_cell.angle_alpha   90.00
_cell.angle_beta   90.00
_cell.angle_gamma   90.00
#
_symmetry.space_group_name_H-M   'P 1'
#
loop_
_entity.id
_entity.type
_entity.pdbx_description
1 polymer ?
#
loop_
_entity_poly.entity_id
_entity_poly.type
_entity_poly.pdbx_seq_one_letter_code
_entity_poly.pdbx_strand_id
1 'polypeptide(L)'
;MDVQNFLTNKVGSEGLPILNKEDWTTVHADVTSDQFREEIAEWIVMHEPPYPRKVSLQNPQKADNKFLELCKKNMDKHIKPKEQTHDVLEKFDDYRRPYSSHGLGVIDCGSEFNIISDYDMYEERMKCGSTHTASPMEKWKDKKELAALFIYFYRLGNDELQIGTYIGAFRIGSYLATQFKPPVAKAIYEMTRAEKVLDTSCGWGDRLTAFYATPKAKTYVGCDPNGDTWIRYQYMCRRYEKLLGYVGDPIKIVNENCFVSK
;
A
#
# COMPACT_ATOMS: atom_id res chain seq x y z
N MET A 1 -30.44 -21.07 8.68
CA MET A 1 -30.24 -20.27 7.43
C MET A 1 -29.23 -20.97 6.51
N ASP A 2 -29.49 -21.01 5.19
CA ASP A 2 -28.46 -21.38 4.20
C ASP A 2 -27.54 -20.19 3.95
N VAL A 3 -26.36 -20.21 4.58
CA VAL A 3 -25.40 -19.10 4.54
C VAL A 3 -24.78 -18.94 3.15
N GLN A 4 -24.51 -20.03 2.44
CA GLN A 4 -23.93 -19.99 1.10
C GLN A 4 -24.85 -19.28 0.10
N ASN A 5 -26.12 -19.62 0.13
CA ASN A 5 -27.13 -18.96 -0.70
C ASN A 5 -27.36 -17.52 -0.26
N PHE A 6 -27.34 -17.24 1.05
CA PHE A 6 -27.43 -15.88 1.57
C PHE A 6 -26.28 -15.00 1.07
N LEU A 7 -25.03 -15.46 1.18
CA LEU A 7 -23.84 -14.73 0.71
C LEU A 7 -23.88 -14.49 -0.81
N THR A 8 -24.30 -15.50 -1.58
CA THR A 8 -24.43 -15.40 -3.05
C THR A 8 -25.40 -14.30 -3.47
N ASN A 9 -26.50 -14.13 -2.72
CA ASN A 9 -27.50 -13.07 -2.98
C ASN A 9 -27.04 -11.67 -2.54
N LYS A 10 -25.91 -11.56 -1.85
CA LYS A 10 -25.34 -10.30 -1.34
C LYS A 10 -24.05 -9.89 -2.05
N VAL A 11 -23.76 -10.47 -3.21
CA VAL A 11 -22.55 -10.13 -3.98
C VAL A 11 -22.67 -8.72 -4.55
N GLY A 12 -21.72 -7.87 -4.18
CA GLY A 12 -21.61 -6.50 -4.68
C GLY A 12 -20.87 -6.40 -6.03
N SER A 13 -20.70 -5.19 -6.52
CA SER A 13 -20.03 -4.89 -7.80
C SER A 13 -18.59 -5.41 -7.89
N GLU A 14 -17.94 -5.58 -6.75
CA GLU A 14 -16.57 -6.09 -6.64
C GLU A 14 -16.47 -7.62 -6.67
N GLY A 15 -17.59 -8.31 -6.86
CA GLY A 15 -17.64 -9.77 -6.86
C GLY A 15 -17.52 -10.40 -5.47
N LEU A 16 -17.70 -9.65 -4.40
CA LEU A 16 -17.62 -10.10 -3.01
C LEU A 16 -18.94 -9.90 -2.28
N PRO A 17 -19.31 -10.77 -1.32
CA PRO A 17 -20.46 -10.53 -0.45
C PRO A 17 -20.28 -9.24 0.35
N ILE A 18 -21.29 -8.38 0.29
CA ILE A 18 -21.37 -7.11 1.03
C ILE A 18 -22.61 -7.17 1.90
N LEU A 19 -22.42 -7.01 3.20
CA LEU A 19 -23.51 -7.06 4.18
C LEU A 19 -23.61 -5.72 4.88
N ASN A 20 -24.78 -5.10 4.84
CA ASN A 20 -25.08 -3.98 5.70
C ASN A 20 -25.36 -4.44 7.14
N LYS A 21 -25.62 -3.53 8.07
CA LYS A 21 -25.86 -3.84 9.49
C LYS A 21 -27.07 -4.77 9.72
N GLU A 22 -28.12 -4.61 8.93
CA GLU A 22 -29.30 -5.45 9.00
C GLU A 22 -28.99 -6.88 8.54
N ASP A 23 -28.31 -7.02 7.40
CA ASP A 23 -27.84 -8.29 6.88
C ASP A 23 -26.89 -8.99 7.87
N TRP A 24 -25.97 -8.24 8.47
CA TRP A 24 -25.04 -8.72 9.49
C TRP A 24 -25.78 -9.26 10.71
N THR A 25 -26.73 -8.49 11.21
CA THR A 25 -27.58 -8.91 12.35
C THR A 25 -28.40 -10.15 12.00
N THR A 26 -28.98 -10.20 10.81
CA THR A 26 -29.80 -11.31 10.36
C THR A 26 -29.00 -12.60 10.30
N VAL A 27 -27.82 -12.61 9.68
CA VAL A 27 -27.02 -13.82 9.58
C VAL A 27 -26.53 -14.29 10.96
N HIS A 28 -26.17 -13.37 11.85
CA HIS A 28 -25.66 -13.69 13.19
C HIS A 28 -26.75 -14.04 14.21
N ALA A 29 -28.02 -13.90 13.85
CA ALA A 29 -29.11 -14.47 14.63
C ALA A 29 -29.16 -16.00 14.53
N ASP A 30 -28.71 -16.55 13.39
CA ASP A 30 -28.79 -17.98 13.08
C ASP A 30 -27.45 -18.70 13.16
N VAL A 31 -26.33 -18.00 12.97
CA VAL A 31 -24.98 -18.59 12.89
C VAL A 31 -24.01 -17.93 13.84
N THR A 32 -23.16 -18.73 14.45
CA THR A 32 -22.06 -18.20 15.28
C THR A 32 -20.99 -17.51 14.42
N SER A 33 -20.18 -16.65 15.04
CA SER A 33 -19.06 -15.99 14.36
C SER A 33 -18.05 -16.99 13.79
N ASP A 34 -17.85 -18.13 14.44
CA ASP A 34 -16.92 -19.16 13.95
C ASP A 34 -17.49 -19.86 12.71
N GLN A 35 -18.77 -20.23 12.75
CA GLN A 35 -19.44 -20.78 11.58
C GLN A 35 -19.47 -19.81 10.41
N PHE A 36 -19.78 -18.54 10.66
CA PHE A 36 -19.79 -17.53 9.59
C PHE A 36 -18.44 -17.36 8.93
N ARG A 37 -17.32 -17.38 9.72
CA ARG A 37 -15.97 -17.29 9.16
C ARG A 37 -15.63 -18.46 8.24
N GLU A 38 -16.02 -19.68 8.62
CA GLU A 38 -15.83 -20.87 7.79
C GLU A 38 -16.66 -20.79 6.51
N GLU A 39 -17.91 -20.39 6.61
CA GLU A 39 -18.84 -20.27 5.46
C GLU A 39 -18.37 -19.22 4.45
N ILE A 40 -17.97 -18.04 4.90
CA ILE A 40 -17.49 -17.00 3.99
C ILE A 40 -16.13 -17.35 3.38
N ALA A 41 -15.26 -18.03 4.12
CA ALA A 41 -14.00 -18.51 3.58
C ALA A 41 -14.23 -19.58 2.50
N GLU A 42 -15.16 -20.50 2.73
CA GLU A 42 -15.58 -21.49 1.74
C GLU A 42 -16.20 -20.83 0.51
N TRP A 43 -17.08 -19.86 0.70
CA TRP A 43 -17.69 -19.11 -0.39
C TRP A 43 -16.61 -18.47 -1.29
N ILE A 44 -15.62 -17.82 -0.70
CA ILE A 44 -14.53 -17.16 -1.43
C ILE A 44 -13.72 -18.18 -2.23
N VAL A 45 -13.33 -19.29 -1.62
CA VAL A 45 -12.55 -20.33 -2.31
C VAL A 45 -13.34 -20.99 -3.43
N MET A 46 -14.66 -21.18 -3.24
CA MET A 46 -15.54 -21.79 -4.24
C MET A 46 -15.79 -20.88 -5.46
N HIS A 47 -15.96 -19.58 -5.22
CA HIS A 47 -16.32 -18.62 -6.28
C HIS A 47 -15.11 -17.86 -6.86
N GLU A 48 -13.94 -18.00 -6.25
CA GLU A 48 -12.67 -17.39 -6.70
C GLU A 48 -12.79 -15.89 -7.04
N PRO A 49 -13.45 -15.06 -6.21
CA PRO A 49 -13.51 -13.65 -6.49
C PRO A 49 -12.10 -13.02 -6.46
N PRO A 50 -11.89 -11.92 -7.16
CA PRO A 50 -10.60 -11.23 -7.13
C PRO A 50 -10.25 -10.77 -5.70
N TYR A 51 -8.95 -10.73 -5.38
CA TYR A 51 -8.49 -10.17 -4.11
C TYR A 51 -9.00 -8.72 -3.94
N PRO A 52 -9.55 -8.35 -2.77
CA PRO A 52 -10.20 -7.06 -2.58
C PRO A 52 -9.24 -5.88 -2.82
N ARG A 53 -9.67 -4.96 -3.65
CA ARG A 53 -8.93 -3.74 -3.97
C ARG A 53 -9.59 -2.54 -3.31
N LYS A 54 -8.79 -1.67 -2.69
CA LYS A 54 -9.31 -0.43 -2.11
C LYS A 54 -10.11 0.36 -3.14
N VAL A 55 -11.31 0.79 -2.80
CA VAL A 55 -12.18 1.58 -3.68
C VAL A 55 -11.47 2.83 -4.20
N SER A 56 -10.60 3.44 -3.39
CA SER A 56 -9.81 4.60 -3.80
C SER A 56 -8.85 4.32 -4.97
N LEU A 57 -8.44 3.06 -5.18
CA LEU A 57 -7.54 2.64 -6.26
C LEU A 57 -8.27 2.32 -7.57
N GLN A 58 -9.59 2.35 -7.57
CA GLN A 58 -10.38 2.15 -8.78
C GLN A 58 -10.52 3.44 -9.60
N ASN A 59 -10.24 4.58 -8.98
CA ASN A 59 -10.32 5.89 -9.61
C ASN A 59 -8.91 6.45 -9.86
N PRO A 60 -8.40 6.40 -11.12
CA PRO A 60 -7.09 6.91 -11.48
C PRO A 60 -6.93 8.40 -11.13
N GLN A 61 -8.01 9.18 -11.27
CA GLN A 61 -7.97 10.61 -10.99
C GLN A 61 -7.62 10.93 -9.53
N LYS A 62 -7.96 10.05 -8.58
CA LYS A 62 -7.54 10.24 -7.17
C LYS A 62 -6.03 10.15 -7.01
N ALA A 63 -5.40 9.16 -7.65
CA ALA A 63 -3.95 8.99 -7.60
C ALA A 63 -3.24 10.14 -8.33
N ASP A 64 -3.77 10.56 -9.49
CA ASP A 64 -3.25 11.68 -10.27
C ASP A 64 -3.33 13.00 -9.50
N ASN A 65 -4.48 13.29 -8.89
CA ASN A 65 -4.66 14.49 -8.07
C ASN A 65 -3.69 14.51 -6.87
N LYS A 66 -3.51 13.36 -6.21
CA LYS A 66 -2.54 13.24 -5.10
C LYS A 66 -1.10 13.38 -5.58
N PHE A 67 -0.77 12.91 -6.78
CA PHE A 67 0.54 13.16 -7.37
C PHE A 67 0.78 14.65 -7.62
N LEU A 68 -0.17 15.35 -8.25
CA LEU A 68 -0.07 16.78 -8.49
C LEU A 68 -0.06 17.61 -7.20
N GLU A 69 -0.75 17.15 -6.16
CA GLU A 69 -0.67 17.72 -4.82
C GLU A 69 0.74 17.55 -4.23
N LEU A 70 1.32 16.35 -4.36
CA LEU A 70 2.69 16.08 -3.91
C LEU A 70 3.70 16.98 -4.64
N CYS A 71 3.55 17.19 -5.96
CA CYS A 71 4.42 18.11 -6.71
C CYS A 71 4.42 19.52 -6.14
N LYS A 72 3.28 20.01 -5.71
CA LYS A 72 3.10 21.36 -5.15
C LYS A 72 3.43 21.45 -3.65
N LYS A 73 3.55 20.31 -2.97
CA LYS A 73 3.78 20.28 -1.52
C LYS A 73 5.18 20.76 -1.20
N ASN A 74 5.27 21.85 -0.43
CA ASN A 74 6.55 22.34 0.10
C ASN A 74 6.97 21.45 1.28
N MET A 75 8.12 20.81 1.15
CA MET A 75 8.66 19.89 2.16
C MET A 75 9.45 20.57 3.26
N ASP A 76 9.85 21.85 3.10
CA ASP A 76 10.62 22.59 4.12
C ASP A 76 9.90 22.64 5.47
N LYS A 77 8.56 22.68 5.44
CA LYS A 77 7.73 22.67 6.67
C LYS A 77 7.74 21.32 7.40
N HIS A 78 8.17 20.26 6.72
CA HIS A 78 8.19 18.89 7.22
C HIS A 78 9.60 18.43 7.57
N ILE A 79 10.62 19.27 7.34
CA ILE A 79 12.01 18.99 7.67
C ILE A 79 12.37 19.90 8.84
N LYS A 80 12.73 19.33 9.97
CA LYS A 80 13.08 20.07 11.18
C LYS A 80 14.39 19.55 11.75
N PRO A 81 15.19 20.42 12.40
CA PRO A 81 16.31 19.98 13.22
C PRO A 81 15.84 19.00 14.30
N LYS A 82 16.69 18.07 14.68
CA LYS A 82 16.36 17.03 15.67
C LYS A 82 15.93 17.62 17.01
N GLU A 83 16.51 18.70 17.44
CA GLU A 83 16.16 19.39 18.68
C GLU A 83 14.69 19.88 18.70
N GLN A 84 14.15 20.19 17.53
CA GLN A 84 12.73 20.58 17.40
C GLN A 84 11.78 19.41 17.25
N THR A 85 12.30 18.19 17.14
CA THR A 85 11.50 16.96 17.02
C THR A 85 11.47 16.17 18.33
N HIS A 86 12.19 16.62 19.36
CA HIS A 86 12.40 15.88 20.59
C HIS A 86 11.08 15.47 21.28
N ASP A 87 10.15 16.41 21.41
CA ASP A 87 8.84 16.17 22.04
C ASP A 87 7.99 15.10 21.33
N VAL A 88 8.20 14.94 20.02
CA VAL A 88 7.48 13.91 19.23
C VAL A 88 8.19 12.57 19.37
N LEU A 89 9.51 12.58 19.50
CA LEU A 89 10.35 11.38 19.59
C LEU A 89 10.39 10.80 21.00
N GLU A 90 10.23 11.62 22.06
CA GLU A 90 10.16 11.15 23.44
C GLU A 90 9.05 10.12 23.66
N LYS A 91 7.92 10.24 22.94
CA LYS A 91 6.82 9.27 22.98
C LYS A 91 7.18 7.90 22.38
N PHE A 92 8.30 7.80 21.69
CA PHE A 92 8.81 6.58 21.05
C PHE A 92 10.16 6.14 21.62
N ASP A 93 10.55 6.66 22.78
CA ASP A 93 11.90 6.54 23.35
C ASP A 93 12.26 5.14 23.88
N ASP A 94 11.33 4.20 23.89
CA ASP A 94 11.62 2.82 24.29
C ASP A 94 12.40 2.00 23.24
N TYR A 95 12.56 2.51 22.03
CA TYR A 95 13.31 1.85 20.93
C TYR A 95 14.62 2.58 20.60
N ARG A 96 15.41 2.78 21.58
CA ARG A 96 16.62 3.59 21.58
C ARG A 96 17.68 3.13 20.63
N ARG A 97 18.02 4.03 19.72
CA ARG A 97 19.39 4.16 19.24
C ARG A 97 19.85 5.59 19.53
N PRO A 98 21.08 5.81 20.01
CA PRO A 98 21.62 7.15 20.14
C PRO A 98 21.79 7.71 18.74
N TYR A 99 20.84 8.53 18.29
CA TYR A 99 21.04 9.36 17.11
C TYR A 99 22.08 10.42 17.47
N SER A 100 22.99 10.70 16.54
CA SER A 100 23.93 11.81 16.71
C SER A 100 23.18 13.10 17.04
N SER A 101 23.74 13.94 17.87
CA SER A 101 23.16 15.22 18.31
C SER A 101 22.87 16.20 17.16
N HIS A 102 23.33 15.90 15.94
CA HIS A 102 23.17 16.70 14.75
C HIS A 102 22.44 15.88 13.69
N GLY A 103 21.14 15.94 13.66
CA GLY A 103 20.32 15.23 12.70
C GLY A 103 19.14 16.06 12.24
N LEU A 104 18.62 15.74 11.05
CA LEU A 104 17.36 16.25 10.54
C LEU A 104 16.30 15.16 10.69
N GLY A 105 15.12 15.56 11.15
CA GLY A 105 13.96 14.69 11.21
C GLY A 105 12.95 15.09 10.14
N VAL A 106 12.37 14.12 9.47
CA VAL A 106 11.18 14.34 8.62
C VAL A 106 9.96 14.07 9.47
N ILE A 107 9.20 15.11 9.77
CA ILE A 107 7.99 15.03 10.58
C ILE A 107 6.76 15.00 9.67
N ASP A 108 5.76 14.25 10.08
CA ASP A 108 4.44 14.21 9.47
C ASP A 108 4.46 13.91 7.97
N CYS A 109 4.73 12.67 7.66
CA CYS A 109 4.47 12.15 6.33
C CYS A 109 3.35 11.13 6.44
N GLY A 110 2.12 11.61 6.38
CA GLY A 110 0.93 10.77 6.33
C GLY A 110 0.97 9.73 5.21
N SER A 111 0.20 8.68 5.35
CA SER A 111 0.08 7.62 4.33
C SER A 111 -0.85 7.98 3.17
N GLU A 112 -1.41 9.17 3.17
CA GLU A 112 -2.38 9.64 2.16
C GLU A 112 -1.81 9.69 0.73
N PHE A 113 -0.50 9.86 0.60
CA PHE A 113 0.19 9.87 -0.68
C PHE A 113 0.58 8.47 -1.18
N ASN A 114 0.45 7.44 -0.35
CA ASN A 114 0.74 6.06 -0.75
C ASN A 114 -0.17 5.58 -1.89
N ILE A 115 -1.36 6.19 -2.03
CA ILE A 115 -2.28 5.92 -3.13
C ILE A 115 -1.65 6.12 -4.50
N ILE A 116 -0.62 6.97 -4.63
CA ILE A 116 0.01 7.29 -5.91
C ILE A 116 0.72 6.07 -6.49
N SER A 117 1.56 5.42 -5.69
CA SER A 117 2.27 4.19 -6.07
C SER A 117 1.37 2.95 -5.92
N ASP A 118 0.49 2.90 -4.91
CA ASP A 118 -0.49 1.83 -4.75
C ASP A 118 -1.39 1.67 -6.00
N TYR A 119 -1.68 2.73 -6.71
CA TYR A 119 -2.50 2.66 -7.91
C TYR A 119 -1.90 1.68 -8.95
N ASP A 120 -0.60 1.72 -9.14
CA ASP A 120 0.12 0.88 -10.09
C ASP A 120 0.65 -0.42 -9.47
N MET A 121 1.00 -0.42 -8.18
CA MET A 121 1.78 -1.48 -7.51
C MET A 121 0.98 -2.32 -6.51
N TYR A 122 -0.30 -2.02 -6.27
CA TYR A 122 -1.07 -2.70 -5.22
C TYR A 122 -1.11 -4.21 -5.38
N GLU A 123 -1.39 -4.67 -6.60
CA GLU A 123 -1.46 -6.11 -6.89
C GLU A 123 -0.12 -6.81 -6.66
N GLU A 124 0.97 -6.23 -7.18
CA GLU A 124 2.30 -6.81 -7.04
C GLU A 124 2.71 -6.86 -5.56
N ARG A 125 2.32 -5.85 -4.80
CA ARG A 125 2.54 -5.79 -3.36
C ARG A 125 1.74 -6.86 -2.60
N MET A 126 0.52 -7.16 -3.04
CA MET A 126 -0.31 -8.22 -2.43
C MET A 126 0.13 -9.64 -2.80
N LYS A 127 0.92 -9.80 -3.87
CA LYS A 127 1.60 -11.07 -4.21
C LYS A 127 2.85 -11.33 -3.36
N CYS A 128 3.30 -10.33 -2.60
CA CYS A 128 4.54 -10.44 -1.84
C CYS A 128 4.30 -11.12 -0.48
N GLY A 129 4.93 -12.25 -0.29
CA GLY A 129 5.03 -12.94 1.00
C GLY A 129 6.37 -12.68 1.68
N SER A 130 6.63 -13.40 2.76
CA SER A 130 7.94 -13.49 3.39
C SER A 130 8.44 -14.92 3.37
N THR A 131 9.68 -15.16 3.80
CA THR A 131 10.25 -16.51 3.91
C THR A 131 9.40 -17.47 4.76
N HIS A 132 8.60 -16.92 5.67
CA HIS A 132 7.83 -17.70 6.65
C HIS A 132 6.31 -17.48 6.55
N THR A 133 5.86 -16.63 5.65
CA THR A 133 4.45 -16.24 5.58
C THR A 133 4.02 -16.11 4.13
N ALA A 134 2.98 -16.83 3.76
CA ALA A 134 2.33 -16.70 2.46
C ALA A 134 1.87 -15.26 2.20
N SER A 135 1.88 -14.87 0.93
CA SER A 135 1.37 -13.56 0.51
C SER A 135 -0.15 -13.43 0.78
N PRO A 136 -0.67 -12.19 0.85
CA PRO A 136 -2.11 -11.98 0.94
C PRO A 136 -2.92 -12.68 -0.15
N MET A 137 -2.41 -12.69 -1.38
CA MET A 137 -3.09 -13.34 -2.51
C MET A 137 -3.05 -14.87 -2.45
N GLU A 138 -1.99 -15.46 -1.88
CA GLU A 138 -1.95 -16.90 -1.63
C GLU A 138 -2.94 -17.28 -0.52
N LYS A 139 -2.96 -16.53 0.58
CA LYS A 139 -3.93 -16.73 1.66
C LYS A 139 -5.38 -16.56 1.21
N TRP A 140 -5.62 -15.69 0.22
CA TRP A 140 -6.95 -15.48 -0.36
C TRP A 140 -7.55 -16.74 -1.02
N LYS A 141 -6.70 -17.67 -1.38
CA LYS A 141 -7.09 -18.97 -2.00
C LYS A 141 -7.14 -20.13 -1.02
N ASP A 142 -6.82 -19.89 0.24
CA ASP A 142 -6.77 -20.93 1.27
C ASP A 142 -7.88 -20.73 2.30
N LYS A 143 -8.85 -21.67 2.31
CA LYS A 143 -10.00 -21.63 3.22
C LYS A 143 -9.58 -21.49 4.69
N LYS A 144 -8.57 -22.27 5.11
CA LYS A 144 -8.14 -22.30 6.51
C LYS A 144 -7.49 -20.97 6.93
N GLU A 145 -6.64 -20.41 6.06
CA GLU A 145 -6.01 -19.11 6.29
C GLU A 145 -7.06 -18.00 6.33
N LEU A 146 -8.04 -18.03 5.42
CA LEU A 146 -9.13 -17.05 5.39
C LEU A 146 -9.99 -17.11 6.66
N ALA A 147 -10.46 -18.30 7.04
CA ALA A 147 -11.28 -18.46 8.25
C ALA A 147 -10.53 -17.98 9.50
N ALA A 148 -9.21 -18.23 9.59
CA ALA A 148 -8.37 -17.71 10.65
C ALA A 148 -8.26 -16.18 10.61
N LEU A 149 -8.06 -15.58 9.43
CA LEU A 149 -7.94 -14.14 9.26
C LEU A 149 -9.26 -13.39 9.55
N PHE A 150 -10.39 -13.99 9.22
CA PHE A 150 -11.69 -13.34 9.40
C PHE A 150 -12.15 -13.21 10.87
N ILE A 151 -11.37 -13.74 11.82
CA ILE A 151 -11.54 -13.38 13.22
C ILE A 151 -11.43 -11.87 13.45
N TYR A 152 -10.68 -11.17 12.59
CA TYR A 152 -10.52 -9.72 12.67
C TYR A 152 -11.77 -8.93 12.27
N PHE A 153 -12.74 -9.53 11.59
CA PHE A 153 -14.05 -8.91 11.40
C PHE A 153 -14.67 -8.53 12.75
N TYR A 154 -14.58 -9.43 13.70
CA TYR A 154 -15.15 -9.30 15.05
C TYR A 154 -14.23 -8.52 15.99
N ARG A 155 -12.93 -8.78 15.96
CA ARG A 155 -11.95 -8.08 16.83
C ARG A 155 -11.87 -6.59 16.53
N LEU A 156 -12.20 -6.16 15.33
CA LEU A 156 -12.29 -4.76 14.95
C LEU A 156 -13.64 -4.12 15.27
N GLY A 157 -14.58 -4.90 15.80
CA GLY A 157 -15.92 -4.42 16.14
C GLY A 157 -16.78 -4.08 14.92
N ASN A 158 -16.53 -4.75 13.78
CA ASN A 158 -17.37 -4.52 12.59
C ASN A 158 -18.76 -5.12 12.81
N ASP A 159 -19.76 -4.37 12.39
CA ASP A 159 -21.19 -4.75 12.39
C ASP A 159 -21.75 -4.78 10.96
N GLU A 160 -20.84 -4.82 9.97
CA GLU A 160 -21.12 -4.90 8.54
C GLU A 160 -19.94 -5.53 7.81
N LEU A 161 -20.16 -6.01 6.59
CA LEU A 161 -19.11 -6.56 5.75
C LEU A 161 -18.99 -5.75 4.46
N GLN A 162 -17.93 -4.97 4.38
CA GLN A 162 -17.60 -4.10 3.27
C GLN A 162 -16.22 -4.47 2.71
N ILE A 163 -15.86 -3.99 1.52
CA ILE A 163 -14.51 -4.18 0.97
C ILE A 163 -13.42 -3.76 1.98
N GLY A 164 -13.68 -2.67 2.72
CA GLY A 164 -12.78 -2.20 3.79
C GLY A 164 -12.60 -3.20 4.93
N THR A 165 -13.62 -3.98 5.24
CA THR A 165 -13.60 -5.00 6.30
C THR A 165 -12.66 -6.15 5.93
N TYR A 166 -12.73 -6.65 4.69
CA TYR A 166 -11.81 -7.66 4.16
C TYR A 166 -10.37 -7.16 4.18
N ILE A 167 -10.11 -5.97 3.62
CA ILE A 167 -8.77 -5.37 3.60
C ILE A 167 -8.24 -5.15 5.02
N GLY A 168 -9.10 -4.74 5.95
CA GLY A 168 -8.76 -4.54 7.37
C GLY A 168 -8.30 -5.83 8.03
N ALA A 169 -8.97 -6.95 7.80
CA ALA A 169 -8.58 -8.25 8.31
C ALA A 169 -7.17 -8.65 7.84
N PHE A 170 -6.89 -8.50 6.54
CA PHE A 170 -5.56 -8.77 6.00
C PHE A 170 -4.48 -7.82 6.52
N ARG A 171 -4.83 -6.55 6.71
CA ARG A 171 -3.88 -5.56 7.25
C ARG A 171 -3.37 -5.90 8.64
N ILE A 172 -4.19 -6.53 9.46
CA ILE A 172 -3.85 -6.85 10.85
C ILE A 172 -3.35 -8.30 10.97
N GLY A 173 -3.99 -9.24 10.29
CA GLY A 173 -3.73 -10.66 10.45
C GLY A 173 -2.74 -11.25 9.44
N SER A 174 -2.22 -10.48 8.48
CA SER A 174 -1.29 -10.98 7.48
C SER A 174 -0.07 -10.09 7.33
N TYR A 175 1.01 -10.66 6.76
CA TYR A 175 2.15 -9.88 6.32
C TYR A 175 1.74 -9.03 5.12
N LEU A 176 1.95 -7.72 5.22
CA LEU A 176 1.83 -6.81 4.09
C LEU A 176 3.15 -6.12 3.85
N ALA A 177 3.68 -6.23 2.65
CA ALA A 177 4.88 -5.50 2.25
C ALA A 177 4.67 -3.99 2.44
N THR A 178 5.58 -3.34 3.16
CA THR A 178 5.49 -1.92 3.49
C THR A 178 5.92 -1.03 2.33
N GLN A 179 5.46 0.22 2.33
CA GLN A 179 5.82 1.24 1.37
C GLN A 179 6.76 2.27 2.00
N PHE A 180 7.60 2.87 1.17
CA PHE A 180 8.45 3.99 1.55
C PHE A 180 7.72 5.30 1.26
N LYS A 181 7.01 5.87 2.08
CA LYS A 181 6.15 7.05 1.87
C LYS A 181 6.74 8.09 0.89
N PRO A 182 6.07 8.39 -0.24
CA PRO A 182 6.57 9.34 -1.24
C PRO A 182 6.97 10.71 -0.70
N PRO A 183 6.23 11.34 0.26
CA PRO A 183 6.64 12.62 0.83
C PRO A 183 7.98 12.56 1.57
N VAL A 184 8.31 11.44 2.20
CA VAL A 184 9.61 11.28 2.89
C VAL A 184 10.75 11.30 1.88
N ALA A 185 10.60 10.56 0.77
CA ALA A 185 11.60 10.56 -0.28
C ALA A 185 11.74 11.94 -0.92
N LYS A 186 10.65 12.64 -1.19
CA LYS A 186 10.66 14.01 -1.71
C LYS A 186 11.39 14.97 -0.76
N ALA A 187 11.10 14.88 0.55
CA ALA A 187 11.79 15.69 1.56
C ALA A 187 13.31 15.48 1.53
N ILE A 188 13.74 14.22 1.41
CA ILE A 188 15.17 13.88 1.31
C ILE A 188 15.78 14.49 0.04
N TYR A 189 15.13 14.37 -1.11
CA TYR A 189 15.63 14.92 -2.37
C TYR A 189 15.70 16.45 -2.34
N GLU A 190 14.71 17.13 -1.79
CA GLU A 190 14.75 18.60 -1.64
C GLU A 190 15.81 19.06 -0.66
N MET A 191 15.92 18.42 0.50
CA MET A 191 16.93 18.72 1.53
C MET A 191 18.37 18.56 0.99
N THR A 192 18.60 17.48 0.25
CA THR A 192 19.92 17.21 -0.34
C THR A 192 20.16 17.96 -1.66
N ARG A 193 19.16 18.67 -2.16
CA ARG A 193 19.17 19.31 -3.49
C ARG A 193 19.56 18.33 -4.60
N ALA A 194 19.05 17.10 -4.51
CA ALA A 194 19.41 16.03 -5.41
C ALA A 194 19.01 16.34 -6.85
N GLU A 195 19.98 16.41 -7.75
CA GLU A 195 19.75 16.46 -9.21
C GLU A 195 19.81 15.08 -9.84
N LYS A 196 20.59 14.18 -9.27
CA LYS A 196 20.76 12.80 -9.73
C LYS A 196 20.46 11.85 -8.59
N VAL A 197 19.63 10.88 -8.84
CA VAL A 197 19.19 9.87 -7.87
C VAL A 197 19.64 8.50 -8.33
N LEU A 198 20.36 7.79 -7.47
CA LEU A 198 20.63 6.36 -7.59
C LEU A 198 19.78 5.63 -6.55
N ASP A 199 18.83 4.82 -7.02
CA ASP A 199 17.98 3.98 -6.18
C ASP A 199 18.35 2.51 -6.36
N THR A 200 19.04 1.96 -5.40
CA THR A 200 19.56 0.58 -5.44
C THR A 200 18.51 -0.49 -5.16
N SER A 201 17.27 -0.09 -4.84
CA SER A 201 16.15 -1.00 -4.60
C SER A 201 14.83 -0.23 -4.78
N CYS A 202 14.35 -0.12 -6.01
CA CYS A 202 13.17 0.71 -6.36
C CYS A 202 11.90 0.34 -5.58
N GLY A 203 11.76 -0.91 -5.18
CA GLY A 203 10.66 -1.41 -4.37
C GLY A 203 9.30 -1.17 -5.04
N TRP A 204 8.42 -0.43 -4.39
CA TRP A 204 7.06 -0.16 -4.91
C TRP A 204 6.94 1.17 -5.67
N GLY A 205 8.05 1.76 -6.10
CA GLY A 205 8.07 2.99 -6.88
C GLY A 205 7.78 4.28 -6.10
N ASP A 206 7.77 4.23 -4.77
CA ASP A 206 7.50 5.42 -3.95
C ASP A 206 8.58 6.49 -4.10
N ARG A 207 9.85 6.06 -4.21
CA ARG A 207 10.99 6.95 -4.43
C ARG A 207 11.04 7.48 -5.85
N LEU A 208 10.62 6.67 -6.84
CA LEU A 208 10.41 7.12 -8.22
C LEU A 208 9.29 8.18 -8.30
N THR A 209 8.19 7.97 -7.59
CA THR A 209 7.11 8.96 -7.44
C THR A 209 7.64 10.29 -6.90
N ALA A 210 8.45 10.23 -5.86
CA ALA A 210 9.06 11.40 -5.24
C ALA A 210 10.04 12.11 -6.18
N PHE A 211 10.80 11.36 -6.97
CA PHE A 211 11.71 11.91 -7.97
C PHE A 211 10.94 12.79 -8.98
N TYR A 212 9.87 12.27 -9.56
CA TYR A 212 9.04 13.05 -10.49
C TYR A 212 8.36 14.26 -9.83
N ALA A 213 8.04 14.16 -8.53
CA ALA A 213 7.46 15.27 -7.78
C ALA A 213 8.49 16.31 -7.31
N THR A 214 9.81 16.11 -7.56
CA THR A 214 10.90 17.00 -7.13
C THR A 214 11.43 17.78 -8.31
N PRO A 215 11.16 19.10 -8.45
CA PRO A 215 11.47 19.87 -9.67
C PRO A 215 12.97 19.94 -10.03
N LYS A 216 13.85 19.83 -9.04
CA LYS A 216 15.31 19.90 -9.24
C LYS A 216 15.95 18.57 -9.64
N ALA A 217 15.26 17.46 -9.40
CA ALA A 217 15.75 16.13 -9.75
C ALA A 217 15.60 15.91 -11.27
N LYS A 218 16.71 15.56 -11.94
CA LYS A 218 16.80 15.48 -13.41
C LYS A 218 17.07 14.07 -13.90
N THR A 219 17.78 13.27 -13.13
CA THR A 219 18.21 11.94 -13.53
C THR A 219 17.88 10.93 -12.44
N TYR A 220 17.26 9.83 -12.80
CA TYR A 220 16.99 8.71 -11.91
C TYR A 220 17.54 7.43 -12.52
N VAL A 221 18.34 6.72 -11.76
CA VAL A 221 18.79 5.36 -12.08
C VAL A 221 18.31 4.46 -10.96
N GLY A 222 17.50 3.47 -11.30
CA GLY A 222 16.94 2.54 -10.33
C GLY A 222 17.20 1.09 -10.69
N CYS A 223 17.37 0.24 -9.69
CA CYS A 223 17.49 -1.19 -9.84
C CYS A 223 16.43 -1.90 -9.00
N ASP A 224 15.89 -2.98 -9.53
CA ASP A 224 15.03 -3.90 -8.79
C ASP A 224 15.07 -5.28 -9.45
N PRO A 225 15.24 -6.37 -8.68
CA PRO A 225 15.30 -7.72 -9.25
C PRO A 225 13.92 -8.27 -9.64
N ASN A 226 12.83 -7.63 -9.23
CA ASN A 226 11.49 -8.10 -9.48
C ASN A 226 11.01 -7.65 -10.88
N GLY A 227 10.88 -8.61 -11.81
CA GLY A 227 10.44 -8.35 -13.18
C GLY A 227 9.02 -7.82 -13.30
N ASP A 228 8.12 -8.20 -12.39
CA ASP A 228 6.72 -7.74 -12.42
C ASP A 228 6.61 -6.27 -12.05
N THR A 229 7.41 -5.82 -11.08
CA THR A 229 7.47 -4.40 -10.71
C THR A 229 8.12 -3.55 -11.79
N TRP A 230 9.07 -4.11 -12.55
CA TRP A 230 9.73 -3.38 -13.63
C TRP A 230 8.75 -2.88 -14.70
N ILE A 231 7.80 -3.70 -15.11
CA ILE A 231 6.74 -3.31 -16.05
C ILE A 231 5.89 -2.17 -15.47
N ARG A 232 5.58 -2.24 -14.18
CA ARG A 232 4.81 -1.22 -13.48
C ARG A 232 5.53 0.12 -13.42
N TYR A 233 6.85 0.13 -13.23
CA TYR A 233 7.63 1.37 -13.27
C TYR A 233 7.51 2.08 -14.62
N GLN A 234 7.46 1.35 -15.74
CA GLN A 234 7.27 1.93 -17.05
C GLN A 234 5.90 2.63 -17.18
N TYR A 235 4.86 2.03 -16.63
CA TYR A 235 3.54 2.68 -16.58
C TYR A 235 3.53 3.92 -15.68
N MET A 236 4.17 3.85 -14.52
CA MET A 236 4.31 4.99 -13.61
C MET A 236 5.04 6.15 -14.28
N CYS A 237 6.17 5.89 -14.94
CA CYS A 237 6.93 6.91 -15.67
C CYS A 237 6.06 7.62 -16.70
N ARG A 238 5.45 6.86 -17.62
CA ARG A 238 4.58 7.42 -18.67
C ARG A 238 3.41 8.23 -18.09
N ARG A 239 2.82 7.77 -17.00
CA ARG A 239 1.73 8.45 -16.32
C ARG A 239 2.20 9.79 -15.75
N TYR A 240 3.33 9.83 -15.04
CA TYR A 240 3.87 11.05 -14.47
C TYR A 240 4.35 12.03 -15.54
N GLU A 241 5.01 11.57 -16.58
CA GLU A 241 5.42 12.38 -17.72
C GLU A 241 4.21 13.06 -18.38
N LYS A 242 3.15 12.30 -18.62
CA LYS A 242 1.89 12.84 -19.16
C LYS A 242 1.28 13.91 -18.25
N LEU A 243 1.24 13.68 -16.94
CA LEU A 243 0.66 14.61 -15.95
C LEU A 243 1.48 15.91 -15.84
N LEU A 244 2.79 15.83 -16.00
CA LEU A 244 3.69 16.98 -15.91
C LEU A 244 3.86 17.70 -17.25
N GLY A 245 3.34 17.16 -18.34
CA GLY A 245 3.62 17.66 -19.69
C GLY A 245 5.09 17.54 -20.07
N TYR A 246 5.78 16.57 -19.48
CA TYR A 246 7.23 16.42 -19.56
C TYR A 246 7.58 15.46 -20.71
N VAL A 247 8.45 15.94 -21.60
CA VAL A 247 9.13 15.10 -22.59
C VAL A 247 10.62 15.18 -22.23
N GLY A 248 11.03 14.37 -21.26
CA GLY A 248 12.40 14.39 -20.76
C GLY A 248 13.23 13.21 -21.27
N ASP A 249 14.51 13.21 -20.88
CA ASP A 249 15.39 12.07 -21.12
C ASP A 249 14.84 10.80 -20.45
N PRO A 250 14.96 9.64 -21.11
CA PRO A 250 14.42 8.41 -20.60
C PRO A 250 15.05 8.05 -19.25
N ILE A 251 14.20 7.84 -18.25
CA ILE A 251 14.62 7.32 -16.97
C ILE A 251 15.09 5.88 -17.15
N LYS A 252 16.29 5.60 -16.67
CA LYS A 252 16.86 4.27 -16.73
C LYS A 252 16.48 3.49 -15.48
N ILE A 253 15.59 2.51 -15.63
CA ILE A 253 15.28 1.53 -14.59
C ILE A 253 15.77 0.17 -15.09
N VAL A 254 16.61 -0.47 -14.30
CA VAL A 254 17.21 -1.76 -14.65
C VAL A 254 16.54 -2.86 -13.84
N ASN A 255 16.09 -3.92 -14.53
CA ASN A 255 15.53 -5.11 -13.90
C ASN A 255 16.65 -6.08 -13.48
N GLU A 256 17.47 -5.60 -12.55
CA GLU A 256 18.61 -6.38 -12.02
C GLU A 256 18.87 -5.98 -10.57
N ASN A 257 19.52 -6.87 -9.83
CA ASN A 257 20.11 -6.51 -8.57
C ASN A 257 21.32 -5.59 -8.83
N CYS A 258 21.29 -4.36 -8.32
CA CYS A 258 22.35 -3.36 -8.55
C CYS A 258 23.75 -3.80 -8.07
N PHE A 259 23.85 -4.78 -7.20
CA PHE A 259 25.13 -5.37 -6.76
C PHE A 259 25.70 -6.41 -7.74
N VAL A 260 24.92 -6.82 -8.73
CA VAL A 260 25.30 -7.84 -9.73
C VAL A 260 25.40 -7.25 -11.12
N SER A 261 24.77 -6.09 -11.39
CA SER A 261 24.91 -5.41 -12.68
C SER A 261 26.32 -4.86 -12.84
N LYS A 262 27.06 -5.43 -13.76
CA LYS A 262 28.39 -4.99 -14.18
C LYS A 262 28.30 -3.81 -15.16
#